data_7199f5c5a52d438af0fbe847718cfeb4
#
_entry.id   7199f5c5a52d438af0fbe847718cfeb4
#
_cell.length_a   1.000
_cell.length_b   1.000
_cell.length_c   1.000
_cell.angle_alpha   90.00
_cell.angle_beta   90.00
_cell.angle_gamma   90.00
#
_symmetry.space_group_name_H-M   'P 1'
#
loop_
_entity.id
_entity.type
_entity.pdbx_description
1 polymer ?
#
loop_
_entity_poly.entity_id
_entity_poly.type
_entity_poly.pdbx_seq_one_letter_code
_entity_poly.pdbx_strand_id
1 'polypeptide(L)'
;MTSINTSGISINKSPNNFSLFFLFLTIIGGSIISNTSGIKFLRIYILLKASFIEILKLAKPNNIVKKNLLFSDNKIDSEIIKLSFFIFISFFISIAVLSSILLTDSINFENSFKLSILTLTNTVNSNLYGIENLNFANLLTSSKLFIIIFMIIAKIELISIVILIKKLFLKN
;
A
#
# COMPACT_ATOMS: atom_id res chain seq x y z
N MET A 1 -15.50 -7.19 3.13
CA MET A 1 -15.08 -7.61 1.77
C MET A 1 -14.83 -6.43 0.82
N THR A 2 -15.60 -5.35 0.89
CA THR A 2 -15.43 -4.16 0.03
C THR A 2 -14.07 -3.46 0.16
N SER A 3 -13.48 -3.44 1.36
CA SER A 3 -12.14 -2.87 1.63
C SER A 3 -11.01 -3.66 0.99
N ILE A 4 -11.12 -4.98 0.90
CA ILE A 4 -10.09 -5.84 0.27
C ILE A 4 -10.22 -5.82 -1.25
N ASN A 5 -11.44 -5.74 -1.78
CA ASN A 5 -11.69 -5.73 -3.22
C ASN A 5 -11.57 -4.34 -3.85
N THR A 6 -11.27 -3.30 -3.08
CA THR A 6 -11.16 -1.90 -3.54
C THR A 6 -12.40 -1.40 -4.30
N SER A 7 -13.57 -1.99 -4.03
CA SER A 7 -14.83 -1.64 -4.73
C SER A 7 -15.44 -0.31 -4.28
N GLY A 8 -15.02 0.22 -3.13
CA GLY A 8 -15.46 1.52 -2.61
C GLY A 8 -16.95 1.62 -2.26
N ILE A 9 -17.68 0.49 -2.22
CA ILE A 9 -19.11 0.50 -1.89
C ILE A 9 -19.28 0.78 -0.40
N SER A 10 -19.98 1.87 -0.07
CA SER A 10 -20.26 2.25 1.32
C SER A 10 -21.34 1.36 1.94
N ILE A 11 -21.05 0.86 3.12
CA ILE A 11 -22.07 0.24 3.98
C ILE A 11 -22.59 1.36 4.89
N ASN A 12 -23.83 1.75 4.73
CA ASN A 12 -24.46 2.92 5.37
C ASN A 12 -24.49 2.92 6.90
N LYS A 13 -23.91 1.96 7.59
CA LYS A 13 -23.93 1.84 9.07
C LYS A 13 -22.70 1.12 9.63
N SER A 14 -21.48 1.46 9.20
CA SER A 14 -20.32 0.95 9.95
C SER A 14 -20.09 1.82 11.19
N PRO A 15 -19.92 1.24 12.39
CA PRO A 15 -19.58 2.01 13.57
C PRO A 15 -18.21 2.69 13.36
N ASN A 16 -18.12 3.98 13.69
CA ASN A 16 -16.91 4.81 13.51
C ASN A 16 -15.65 4.20 14.16
N ASN A 17 -15.82 3.40 15.20
CA ASN A 17 -14.73 2.73 15.92
C ASN A 17 -13.94 1.71 15.05
N PHE A 18 -14.50 1.21 13.96
CA PHE A 18 -13.84 0.27 13.07
C PHE A 18 -13.16 0.91 11.86
N SER A 19 -13.21 2.23 11.72
CA SER A 19 -12.66 2.93 10.56
C SER A 19 -11.16 2.66 10.37
N LEU A 20 -10.36 2.66 11.44
CA LEU A 20 -8.93 2.34 11.40
C LEU A 20 -8.66 0.88 11.01
N PHE A 21 -9.47 -0.06 11.49
CA PHE A 21 -9.35 -1.46 11.13
C PHE A 21 -9.61 -1.69 9.64
N PHE A 22 -10.67 -1.10 9.10
CA PHE A 22 -10.96 -1.17 7.67
C PHE A 22 -9.87 -0.51 6.83
N LEU A 23 -9.33 0.62 7.30
CA LEU A 23 -8.23 1.31 6.64
C LEU A 23 -6.97 0.42 6.61
N PHE A 24 -6.65 -0.27 7.70
CA PHE A 24 -5.55 -1.22 7.72
C PHE A 24 -5.77 -2.39 6.73
N LEU A 25 -7.00 -2.91 6.65
CA LEU A 25 -7.34 -3.95 5.69
C LEU A 25 -7.20 -3.49 4.23
N THR A 26 -7.43 -2.21 3.93
CA THR A 26 -7.24 -1.70 2.55
C THR A 26 -5.79 -1.64 2.14
N ILE A 27 -4.85 -1.45 3.08
CA ILE A 27 -3.41 -1.45 2.79
C ILE A 27 -2.96 -2.83 2.31
N ILE A 28 -3.56 -3.90 2.87
CA ILE A 28 -3.29 -5.27 2.46
C ILE A 28 -4.09 -5.53 1.18
N GLY A 29 -3.44 -5.36 0.04
CA GLY A 29 -4.03 -5.64 -1.26
C GLY A 29 -4.29 -7.12 -1.49
N GLY A 30 -5.01 -7.42 -2.56
CA GLY A 30 -5.36 -8.79 -2.95
C GLY A 30 -4.16 -9.63 -3.41
N SER A 31 -4.47 -10.76 -4.07
CA SER A 31 -3.47 -11.66 -4.67
C SER A 31 -2.68 -10.96 -5.79
N ILE A 32 -1.56 -11.56 -6.23
CA ILE A 32 -0.73 -11.00 -7.31
C ILE A 32 -1.53 -10.79 -8.60
N ILE A 33 -2.45 -11.69 -8.89
CA ILE A 33 -3.26 -11.70 -10.12
C ILE A 33 -4.41 -10.68 -10.04
N SER A 34 -4.77 -10.22 -8.83
CA SER A 34 -5.88 -9.29 -8.68
C SER A 34 -5.47 -7.86 -9.08
N ASN A 35 -6.37 -7.14 -9.73
CA ASN A 35 -6.20 -5.72 -10.08
C ASN A 35 -6.40 -4.77 -8.89
N THR A 36 -6.38 -5.29 -7.67
CA THR A 36 -6.49 -4.45 -6.47
C THR A 36 -5.20 -3.67 -6.25
N SER A 37 -5.32 -2.42 -5.89
CA SER A 37 -4.20 -1.57 -5.44
C SER A 37 -3.79 -1.93 -4.00
N GLY A 38 -2.76 -1.29 -3.48
CA GLY A 38 -2.19 -1.59 -2.18
C GLY A 38 -1.02 -2.58 -2.25
N ILE A 39 -0.48 -2.94 -1.08
CA ILE A 39 0.65 -3.89 -1.02
C ILE A 39 0.12 -5.30 -1.22
N LYS A 40 0.54 -5.96 -2.29
CA LYS A 40 0.10 -7.34 -2.58
C LYS A 40 0.39 -8.28 -1.41
N PHE A 41 -0.60 -9.10 -1.04
CA PHE A 41 -0.49 -10.02 0.09
C PHE A 41 0.77 -10.91 0.05
N LEU A 42 1.15 -11.41 -1.13
CA LEU A 42 2.34 -12.25 -1.27
C LEU A 42 3.62 -11.53 -0.85
N ARG A 43 3.75 -10.23 -1.10
CA ARG A 43 4.93 -9.44 -0.71
C ARG A 43 5.01 -9.28 0.80
N ILE A 44 3.89 -9.00 1.46
CA ILE A 44 3.82 -8.95 2.92
C ILE A 44 4.20 -10.32 3.50
N TYR A 45 3.67 -11.41 2.93
CA TYR A 45 3.99 -12.76 3.33
C TYR A 45 5.49 -13.08 3.20
N ILE A 46 6.12 -12.71 2.06
CA ILE A 46 7.57 -12.92 1.85
C ILE A 46 8.38 -12.16 2.90
N LEU A 47 8.04 -10.91 3.19
CA LEU A 47 8.74 -10.09 4.19
C LEU A 47 8.59 -10.67 5.60
N LEU A 48 7.39 -11.04 6.01
CA LEU A 48 7.15 -11.65 7.32
C LEU A 48 7.89 -12.98 7.46
N LYS A 49 7.87 -13.82 6.43
CA LYS A 49 8.58 -15.09 6.42
C LYS A 49 10.10 -14.89 6.46
N ALA A 50 10.63 -13.96 5.68
CA ALA A 50 12.05 -13.64 5.70
C ALA A 50 12.49 -13.15 7.10
N SER A 51 11.74 -12.24 7.70
CA SER A 51 12.00 -11.74 9.05
C SER A 51 11.95 -12.86 10.09
N PHE A 52 10.96 -13.76 10.01
CA PHE A 52 10.84 -14.90 10.90
C PHE A 52 12.01 -15.87 10.77
N ILE A 53 12.47 -16.14 9.53
CA ILE A 53 13.65 -16.98 9.28
C ILE A 53 14.91 -16.36 9.90
N GLU A 54 15.10 -15.05 9.77
CA GLU A 54 16.27 -14.38 10.37
C GLU A 54 16.22 -14.42 11.91
N ILE A 55 15.05 -14.22 12.53
CA ILE A 55 14.88 -14.38 13.98
C ILE A 55 15.21 -15.81 14.43
N LEU A 56 14.73 -16.82 13.70
CA LEU A 56 15.03 -18.22 14.02
C LEU A 56 16.52 -18.55 13.91
N LYS A 57 17.23 -17.99 12.95
CA LYS A 57 18.68 -18.17 12.81
C LYS A 57 19.44 -17.53 13.98
N LEU A 58 19.00 -16.36 14.46
CA LEU A 58 19.59 -15.73 15.64
C LEU A 58 19.38 -16.58 16.91
N ALA A 59 18.21 -17.21 17.04
CA ALA A 59 17.88 -18.04 18.19
C ALA A 59 18.56 -19.43 18.14
N LYS A 60 18.72 -20.02 16.94
CA LYS A 60 19.28 -21.37 16.71
C LYS A 60 20.16 -21.38 15.47
N PRO A 61 21.44 -20.98 15.55
CA PRO A 61 22.32 -20.83 14.39
C PRO A 61 22.60 -22.13 13.63
N ASN A 62 22.49 -23.28 14.30
CA ASN A 62 22.80 -24.59 13.70
C ASN A 62 21.62 -25.27 12.99
N ASN A 63 20.43 -24.66 12.98
CA ASN A 63 19.27 -25.23 12.32
C ASN A 63 19.16 -24.77 10.87
N ILE A 64 19.05 -25.75 9.95
CA ILE A 64 18.76 -25.49 8.54
C ILE A 64 17.28 -25.17 8.40
N VAL A 65 16.92 -23.88 8.33
CA VAL A 65 15.55 -23.46 8.10
C VAL A 65 15.24 -23.47 6.60
N LYS A 66 14.24 -24.26 6.18
CA LYS A 66 13.82 -24.32 4.78
C LYS A 66 13.23 -22.97 4.33
N LYS A 67 13.77 -22.39 3.26
CA LYS A 67 13.33 -21.10 2.66
C LYS A 67 12.26 -21.28 1.58
N ASN A 68 11.40 -22.30 1.65
CA ASN A 68 10.43 -22.56 0.60
C ASN A 68 9.17 -21.72 0.77
N LEU A 69 8.53 -21.32 -0.32
CA LEU A 69 7.19 -20.70 -0.32
C LEU A 69 6.12 -21.72 0.12
N LEU A 70 4.99 -21.24 0.66
CA LEU A 70 3.93 -22.09 1.24
C LEU A 70 3.30 -23.07 0.23
N PHE A 71 3.31 -22.74 -1.07
CA PHE A 71 2.67 -23.54 -2.12
C PHE A 71 3.60 -23.80 -3.31
N SER A 72 4.91 -23.65 -3.13
CA SER A 72 5.89 -23.84 -4.20
C SER A 72 7.20 -24.31 -3.61
N ASP A 73 7.85 -25.27 -4.27
CA ASP A 73 9.20 -25.70 -3.93
C ASP A 73 10.28 -24.65 -4.26
N ASN A 74 9.85 -23.52 -4.81
CA ASN A 74 10.75 -22.43 -5.11
C ASN A 74 11.29 -21.80 -3.83
N LYS A 75 12.61 -21.72 -3.74
CA LYS A 75 13.30 -21.02 -2.66
C LYS A 75 13.03 -19.52 -2.77
N ILE A 76 12.81 -18.88 -1.62
CA ILE A 76 12.74 -17.42 -1.56
C ILE A 76 14.14 -16.89 -1.83
N ASP A 77 14.31 -16.30 -3.02
CA ASP A 77 15.58 -15.68 -3.41
C ASP A 77 15.77 -14.33 -2.69
N SER A 78 17.03 -13.99 -2.45
CA SER A 78 17.41 -12.72 -1.81
C SER A 78 16.96 -11.50 -2.62
N GLU A 79 16.91 -11.62 -3.96
CA GLU A 79 16.44 -10.55 -4.83
C GLU A 79 14.94 -10.28 -4.65
N ILE A 80 14.13 -11.32 -4.50
CA ILE A 80 12.69 -11.19 -4.27
C ILE A 80 12.41 -10.51 -2.92
N ILE A 81 13.21 -10.83 -1.88
CA ILE A 81 13.09 -10.18 -0.57
C ILE A 81 13.41 -8.69 -0.68
N LYS A 82 14.55 -8.33 -1.31
CA LYS A 82 14.98 -6.94 -1.51
C LYS A 82 13.92 -6.15 -2.29
N LEU A 83 13.39 -6.73 -3.35
CA LEU A 83 12.34 -6.14 -4.16
C LEU A 83 11.06 -5.89 -3.36
N SER A 84 10.61 -6.88 -2.59
CA SER A 84 9.43 -6.77 -1.75
C SER A 84 9.59 -5.69 -0.68
N PHE A 85 10.78 -5.59 -0.08
CA PHE A 85 11.12 -4.57 0.90
C PHE A 85 11.14 -3.16 0.29
N PHE A 86 11.72 -3.03 -0.91
CA PHE A 86 11.73 -1.76 -1.63
C PHE A 86 10.32 -1.25 -1.92
N ILE A 87 9.41 -2.12 -2.37
CA ILE A 87 8.02 -1.73 -2.64
C ILE A 87 7.30 -1.33 -1.35
N PHE A 88 7.53 -2.08 -0.28
CA PHE A 88 6.94 -1.80 1.01
C PHE A 88 7.35 -0.39 1.50
N ILE A 89 8.64 -0.08 1.48
CA ILE A 89 9.14 1.25 1.86
C ILE A 89 8.59 2.33 0.92
N SER A 90 8.63 2.11 -0.39
CA SER A 90 8.14 3.06 -1.39
C SER A 90 6.67 3.41 -1.19
N PHE A 91 5.85 2.44 -0.78
CA PHE A 91 4.44 2.67 -0.47
C PHE A 91 4.27 3.62 0.72
N PHE A 92 5.03 3.41 1.81
CA PHE A 92 4.96 4.30 2.98
C PHE A 92 5.51 5.71 2.68
N ILE A 93 6.57 5.81 1.90
CA ILE A 93 7.09 7.11 1.44
C ILE A 93 6.02 7.84 0.61
N SER A 94 5.31 7.13 -0.27
CA SER A 94 4.23 7.72 -1.08
C SER A 94 3.09 8.24 -0.22
N ILE A 95 2.71 7.51 0.84
CA ILE A 95 1.71 7.99 1.81
C ILE A 95 2.19 9.29 2.46
N ALA A 96 3.43 9.33 2.95
CA ALA A 96 3.98 10.50 3.63
C ALA A 96 4.02 11.73 2.69
N VAL A 97 4.49 11.54 1.46
CA VAL A 97 4.55 12.62 0.46
C VAL A 97 3.15 13.14 0.13
N LEU A 98 2.20 12.26 -0.17
CA LEU A 98 0.85 12.67 -0.52
C LEU A 98 0.14 13.33 0.68
N SER A 99 0.30 12.79 1.89
CA SER A 99 -0.24 13.37 3.11
C SER A 99 0.30 14.79 3.33
N SER A 100 1.60 15.01 3.12
CA SER A 100 2.23 16.33 3.24
C SER A 100 1.67 17.33 2.23
N ILE A 101 1.41 16.90 0.99
CA ILE A 101 0.79 17.75 -0.02
C ILE A 101 -0.65 18.11 0.38
N LEU A 102 -1.44 17.15 0.86
CA LEU A 102 -2.82 17.38 1.27
C LEU A 102 -2.96 18.29 2.50
N LEU A 103 -1.94 18.34 3.36
CA LEU A 103 -1.90 19.28 4.48
C LEU A 103 -1.89 20.76 4.04
N THR A 104 -1.40 21.06 2.84
CA THR A 104 -1.42 22.43 2.32
C THR A 104 -2.84 22.97 2.06
N ASP A 105 -3.81 22.07 1.95
CA ASP A 105 -5.25 22.42 1.74
C ASP A 105 -6.00 22.68 3.06
N SER A 106 -5.29 22.92 4.17
CA SER A 106 -5.88 23.13 5.51
C SER A 106 -6.71 21.94 6.01
N ILE A 107 -6.46 20.74 5.51
CA ILE A 107 -7.09 19.52 5.97
C ILE A 107 -6.38 19.06 7.23
N ASN A 108 -7.13 18.56 8.23
CA ASN A 108 -6.55 17.96 9.42
C ASN A 108 -5.62 16.80 9.06
N PHE A 109 -4.52 16.64 9.82
CA PHE A 109 -3.52 15.58 9.59
C PHE A 109 -4.16 14.19 9.49
N GLU A 110 -5.11 13.87 10.36
CA GLU A 110 -5.79 12.58 10.35
C GLU A 110 -6.52 12.32 9.03
N ASN A 111 -7.25 13.32 8.53
CA ASN A 111 -8.00 13.21 7.27
C ASN A 111 -7.05 13.17 6.07
N SER A 112 -5.96 13.94 6.07
CA SER A 112 -4.95 13.90 5.03
C SER A 112 -4.27 12.55 4.94
N PHE A 113 -3.93 11.96 6.09
CA PHE A 113 -3.33 10.63 6.17
C PHE A 113 -4.28 9.52 5.70
N LYS A 114 -5.54 9.54 6.16
CA LYS A 114 -6.58 8.61 5.70
C LYS A 114 -6.80 8.73 4.20
N LEU A 115 -6.94 9.94 3.67
CA LEU A 115 -7.15 10.19 2.25
C LEU A 115 -5.96 9.72 1.41
N SER A 116 -4.73 9.89 1.88
CA SER A 116 -3.53 9.41 1.20
C SER A 116 -3.53 7.89 1.07
N ILE A 117 -3.88 7.16 2.12
CA ILE A 117 -4.00 5.70 2.08
C ILE A 117 -5.09 5.30 1.09
N LEU A 118 -6.28 5.91 1.17
CA LEU A 118 -7.40 5.59 0.29
C LEU A 118 -7.08 5.89 -1.17
N THR A 119 -6.32 6.94 -1.45
CA THR A 119 -5.83 7.28 -2.79
C THR A 119 -4.92 6.19 -3.34
N LEU A 120 -3.91 5.77 -2.57
CA LEU A 120 -2.97 4.73 -3.00
C LEU A 120 -3.61 3.34 -3.09
N THR A 121 -4.67 3.10 -2.33
CA THR A 121 -5.42 1.83 -2.44
C THR A 121 -6.56 1.89 -3.45
N ASN A 122 -6.77 3.05 -4.11
CA ASN A 122 -7.89 3.29 -5.04
C ASN A 122 -9.28 2.99 -4.45
N THR A 123 -9.44 3.23 -3.15
CA THR A 123 -10.68 2.99 -2.40
C THR A 123 -11.28 4.29 -1.88
N VAL A 124 -11.22 5.36 -2.64
CA VAL A 124 -11.68 6.69 -2.20
C VAL A 124 -13.18 6.68 -1.96
N ASN A 125 -13.56 6.31 -0.75
CA ASN A 125 -14.91 6.44 -0.22
C ASN A 125 -14.84 7.01 1.19
N SER A 126 -15.30 8.24 1.37
CA SER A 126 -15.12 9.00 2.59
C SER A 126 -15.92 8.45 3.78
N ASN A 127 -17.12 7.95 3.56
CA ASN A 127 -18.07 7.62 4.64
C ASN A 127 -17.67 6.40 5.46
N LEU A 128 -16.99 5.42 4.86
CA LEU A 128 -16.54 4.19 5.53
C LEU A 128 -15.37 4.42 6.49
N TYR A 129 -14.58 5.46 6.26
CA TYR A 129 -13.30 5.67 6.92
C TYR A 129 -13.28 6.88 7.86
N GLY A 130 -14.49 7.40 8.17
CA GLY A 130 -14.64 8.52 9.09
C GLY A 130 -14.17 9.87 8.54
N ILE A 131 -14.19 10.04 7.21
CA ILE A 131 -13.90 11.32 6.54
C ILE A 131 -15.24 11.94 6.13
N GLU A 132 -16.11 12.22 7.09
CA GLU A 132 -17.50 12.58 6.84
C GLU A 132 -17.69 13.96 6.17
N ASN A 133 -16.72 14.87 6.27
CA ASN A 133 -16.88 16.28 5.86
C ASN A 133 -15.92 16.71 4.76
N LEU A 134 -15.32 15.78 4.02
CA LEU A 134 -14.36 16.14 2.98
C LEU A 134 -15.08 16.40 1.67
N ASN A 135 -15.30 17.69 1.39
CA ASN A 135 -15.82 18.10 0.09
C ASN A 135 -14.68 18.23 -0.92
N PHE A 136 -14.54 17.23 -1.81
CA PHE A 136 -13.53 17.23 -2.86
C PHE A 136 -13.59 18.46 -3.77
N ALA A 137 -14.74 19.14 -3.86
CA ALA A 137 -14.87 20.36 -4.65
C ALA A 137 -13.99 21.49 -4.10
N ASN A 138 -13.81 21.54 -2.78
CA ASN A 138 -13.07 22.60 -2.09
C ASN A 138 -11.56 22.42 -2.08
N LEU A 139 -11.04 21.26 -2.52
CA LEU A 139 -9.60 21.01 -2.60
C LEU A 139 -8.95 21.91 -3.66
N LEU A 140 -7.72 22.32 -3.42
CA LEU A 140 -6.88 23.00 -4.41
C LEU A 140 -6.71 22.15 -5.68
N THR A 141 -6.65 22.81 -6.82
CA THR A 141 -6.47 22.12 -8.12
C THR A 141 -5.19 21.29 -8.15
N SER A 142 -4.11 21.78 -7.53
CA SER A 142 -2.85 21.05 -7.40
C SER A 142 -3.03 19.75 -6.62
N SER A 143 -3.72 19.76 -5.49
CA SER A 143 -3.95 18.54 -4.69
C SER A 143 -4.82 17.53 -5.42
N LYS A 144 -5.82 17.98 -6.17
CA LYS A 144 -6.61 17.09 -7.04
C LYS A 144 -5.74 16.40 -8.10
N LEU A 145 -4.82 17.14 -8.73
CA LEU A 145 -3.89 16.58 -9.70
C LEU A 145 -2.95 15.54 -9.06
N PHE A 146 -2.41 15.83 -7.87
CA PHE A 146 -1.58 14.86 -7.15
C PHE A 146 -2.35 13.60 -6.78
N ILE A 147 -3.59 13.71 -6.29
CA ILE A 147 -4.44 12.56 -6.02
C ILE A 147 -4.57 11.68 -7.27
N ILE A 148 -4.90 12.27 -8.43
CA ILE A 148 -5.05 11.52 -9.69
C ILE A 148 -3.75 10.83 -10.07
N ILE A 149 -2.62 11.53 -10.01
CA ILE A 149 -1.30 10.98 -10.35
C ILE A 149 -0.97 9.79 -9.44
N PHE A 150 -1.15 9.94 -8.11
CA PHE A 150 -0.86 8.86 -7.17
C PHE A 150 -1.82 7.67 -7.31
N MET A 151 -3.08 7.87 -7.68
CA MET A 151 -4.01 6.78 -8.01
C MET A 151 -3.52 5.98 -9.23
N ILE A 152 -3.03 6.65 -10.26
CA ILE A 152 -2.48 5.99 -11.46
C ILE A 152 -1.20 5.23 -11.10
N ILE A 153 -0.27 5.87 -10.39
CA ILE A 153 0.99 5.27 -9.94
C ILE A 153 0.73 4.02 -9.11
N ALA A 154 -0.18 4.08 -8.18
CA ALA A 154 -0.52 2.96 -7.31
C ALA A 154 -1.12 1.77 -8.08
N LYS A 155 -1.85 2.04 -9.16
CA LYS A 155 -2.47 1.00 -9.99
C LYS A 155 -1.46 0.29 -10.91
N ILE A 156 -0.48 1.02 -11.44
CA ILE A 156 0.54 0.48 -12.37
C ILE A 156 1.62 -0.35 -11.63
N GLU A 157 1.51 -0.53 -10.34
CA GLU A 157 2.58 -0.99 -9.45
C GLU A 157 3.82 -0.08 -9.48
N LEU A 158 4.16 0.52 -8.37
CA LEU A 158 5.32 1.41 -8.17
C LEU A 158 6.62 0.89 -8.80
N ILE A 159 6.79 -0.44 -8.89
CA ILE A 159 7.95 -1.08 -9.54
C ILE A 159 8.03 -0.79 -11.02
N SER A 160 6.93 -0.92 -11.75
CA SER A 160 6.94 -0.70 -13.19
C SER A 160 7.37 0.72 -13.51
N ILE A 161 6.97 1.67 -12.66
CA ILE A 161 7.37 3.08 -12.79
C ILE A 161 8.86 3.27 -12.48
N VAL A 162 9.37 2.66 -11.39
CA VAL A 162 10.80 2.74 -11.06
C VAL A 162 11.67 2.13 -12.16
N ILE A 163 11.25 0.99 -12.74
CA ILE A 163 11.95 0.39 -13.89
C ILE A 163 11.90 1.32 -15.10
N LEU A 164 10.78 1.96 -15.37
CA LEU A 164 10.60 2.90 -16.46
C LEU A 164 11.48 4.14 -16.26
N ILE A 165 11.50 4.71 -15.06
CA ILE A 165 12.37 5.82 -14.69
C ILE A 165 13.84 5.42 -14.84
N LYS A 166 14.24 4.24 -14.32
CA LYS A 166 15.60 3.72 -14.49
C LYS A 166 15.96 3.62 -15.97
N LYS A 167 15.08 3.11 -16.81
CA LYS A 167 15.31 2.96 -18.25
C LYS A 167 15.39 4.32 -18.97
N LEU A 168 14.65 5.33 -18.50
CA LEU A 168 14.69 6.68 -19.08
C LEU A 168 15.96 7.45 -18.70
N PHE A 169 16.39 7.37 -17.43
CA PHE A 169 17.50 8.14 -16.90
C PHE A 169 18.86 7.43 -17.02
N LEU A 170 18.87 6.10 -17.05
CA LEU A 170 20.08 5.30 -17.17
C LEU A 170 20.16 4.64 -18.56
N LYS A 171 19.79 5.39 -19.59
CA LYS A 171 19.94 4.96 -20.98
C LYS A 171 21.43 4.94 -21.34
N ASN A 172 22.10 3.88 -20.93
CA ASN A 172 23.35 3.36 -21.45
C ASN A 172 23.21 1.86 -21.61
#